data_12079ac7d0cf8dca2a0256d2f7560b49
#
_entry.id   12079ac7d0cf8dca2a0256d2f7560b49
#
_cell.length_a   1.000
_cell.length_b   1.000
_cell.length_c   1.000
_cell.angle_alpha   90.00
_cell.angle_beta   90.00
_cell.angle_gamma   90.00
#
_symmetry.space_group_name_H-M   'P 1'
#
loop_
_entity.id
_entity.type
_entity.pdbx_description
1 polymer ?
#
loop_
_entity_poly.entity_id
_entity_poly.type
_entity_poly.pdbx_seq_one_letter_code
_entity_poly.pdbx_strand_id
1 'polypeptide(L)'
;MCKNCLLKYVFLLCAFLTSCALSAQTIIDLGAGGSVRARGANEQDISVSAWRTSADSAEWRDCMVRGFNALSRDSLAEAEKLFQRALTLFPDAASAVVVRHNLGRISMARADYAEAVKVFTEILKVHPERHEVRFDRATCYLEQGNARLARADMDVLMAASPTSLDRKELLFLRAAISMKERLYRAAKADLEEVLRLSPENVSASLLLSIADEKDGRPQEALDRLNVLLQAHPEEVQALVLRADLEAGFGRFEAARVDYDTAIRLAPEQADLYVRRASVLLRCGAKGAARKDLDEAVRRGIPRSALLSLYEEL
;
A
#
# COMPACT_ATOMS: atom_id res chain seq x y z
N MET A 1 15.53 20.68 5.47
CA MET A 1 14.69 19.72 4.73
C MET A 1 14.52 18.46 5.58
N CYS A 2 13.34 18.26 6.10
CA CYS A 2 13.06 17.31 7.18
C CYS A 2 13.06 15.85 6.69
N LYS A 3 13.87 14.96 7.32
CA LYS A 3 13.90 13.50 7.07
C LYS A 3 12.52 12.82 7.24
N ASN A 4 11.61 13.47 7.97
CA ASN A 4 10.25 12.96 8.23
C ASN A 4 9.28 13.06 7.03
N CYS A 5 9.56 13.87 6.02
CA CYS A 5 8.70 13.97 4.84
C CYS A 5 8.73 12.70 3.98
N LEU A 6 9.90 12.03 3.90
CA LEU A 6 10.05 10.79 3.14
C LEU A 6 9.30 9.61 3.79
N LEU A 7 9.24 9.57 5.14
CA LEU A 7 8.56 8.51 5.89
C LEU A 7 7.03 8.54 5.68
N LYS A 8 6.46 9.73 5.48
CA LYS A 8 5.00 9.91 5.31
C LYS A 8 4.48 9.50 3.93
N TYR A 9 5.31 9.65 2.89
CA TYR A 9 4.98 9.13 1.55
C TYR A 9 4.98 7.61 1.50
N VAL A 10 5.72 6.95 2.41
CA VAL A 10 5.71 5.49 2.58
C VAL A 10 4.39 5.00 3.16
N PHE A 11 3.79 5.73 4.12
CA PHE A 11 2.47 5.40 4.67
C PHE A 11 1.36 5.45 3.61
N LEU A 12 1.45 6.36 2.66
CA LEU A 12 0.54 6.45 1.51
C LEU A 12 0.66 5.22 0.59
N LEU A 13 1.89 4.78 0.35
CA LEU A 13 2.17 3.56 -0.39
C LEU A 13 1.66 2.32 0.36
N CYS A 14 1.86 2.27 1.70
CA CYS A 14 1.40 1.17 2.55
C CYS A 14 -0.12 1.02 2.54
N ALA A 15 -0.87 2.11 2.69
CA ALA A 15 -2.34 2.06 2.72
C ALA A 15 -2.92 1.55 1.38
N PHE A 16 -2.28 1.87 0.26
CA PHE A 16 -2.72 1.41 -1.05
C PHE A 16 -2.30 -0.02 -1.34
N LEU A 17 -1.05 -0.39 -1.02
CA LEU A 17 -0.55 -1.76 -1.23
C LEU A 17 -1.26 -2.77 -0.30
N THR A 18 -1.60 -2.38 0.93
CA THR A 18 -2.40 -3.24 1.82
C THR A 18 -3.85 -3.33 1.37
N SER A 19 -4.45 -2.26 0.85
CA SER A 19 -5.79 -2.28 0.26
C SER A 19 -5.84 -3.10 -1.04
N CYS A 20 -4.86 -2.97 -1.94
CA CYS A 20 -4.74 -3.82 -3.13
C CYS A 20 -4.38 -5.27 -2.80
N ALA A 21 -3.51 -5.50 -1.81
CA ALA A 21 -3.16 -6.86 -1.39
C ALA A 21 -4.33 -7.62 -0.77
N LEU A 22 -5.27 -6.92 -0.10
CA LEU A 22 -6.51 -7.53 0.39
C LEU A 22 -7.58 -7.68 -0.70
N SER A 23 -7.59 -6.81 -1.72
CA SER A 23 -8.58 -6.87 -2.81
C SER A 23 -8.24 -7.88 -3.90
N ALA A 24 -6.99 -8.32 -4.04
CA ALA A 24 -6.63 -9.48 -4.84
C ALA A 24 -7.11 -10.76 -4.13
N GLN A 25 -8.44 -10.88 -4.01
CA GLN A 25 -9.09 -12.06 -3.45
C GLN A 25 -8.73 -13.27 -4.31
N THR A 26 -7.95 -14.18 -3.76
CA THR A 26 -7.95 -15.56 -4.21
C THR A 26 -9.33 -16.12 -3.81
N ILE A 27 -10.34 -15.89 -4.64
CA ILE A 27 -11.67 -16.48 -4.45
C ILE A 27 -11.51 -17.98 -4.75
N ILE A 28 -11.57 -18.79 -3.71
CA ILE A 28 -11.73 -20.24 -3.89
C ILE A 28 -13.18 -20.49 -4.15
N ASP A 29 -13.53 -20.80 -5.39
CA ASP A 29 -14.86 -21.24 -5.76
C ASP A 29 -14.99 -22.75 -5.47
N LEU A 30 -15.81 -23.08 -4.47
CA LEU A 30 -16.17 -24.45 -4.15
C LEU A 30 -17.33 -24.88 -5.06
N GLY A 31 -17.01 -25.20 -6.32
CA GLY A 31 -18.03 -25.70 -7.25
C GLY A 31 -18.72 -26.96 -6.73
N ALA A 32 -19.98 -27.15 -7.11
CA ALA A 32 -20.86 -28.28 -6.69
C ALA A 32 -20.30 -29.68 -7.00
N GLY A 33 -19.14 -29.78 -7.64
CA GLY A 33 -18.43 -31.03 -7.98
C GLY A 33 -17.20 -31.31 -7.10
N GLY A 34 -16.95 -30.54 -6.05
CA GLY A 34 -15.82 -30.78 -5.11
C GLY A 34 -14.45 -30.39 -5.65
N SER A 35 -14.35 -29.52 -6.64
CA SER A 35 -13.10 -28.90 -7.08
C SER A 35 -12.92 -27.53 -6.41
N VAL A 36 -11.72 -27.28 -5.87
CA VAL A 36 -11.34 -25.98 -5.33
C VAL A 36 -10.64 -25.21 -6.45
N ARG A 37 -11.28 -24.17 -6.98
CA ARG A 37 -10.65 -23.27 -7.97
C ARG A 37 -10.14 -22.03 -7.28
N ALA A 38 -8.83 -21.78 -7.34
CA ALA A 38 -8.24 -20.49 -7.00
C ALA A 38 -8.36 -19.57 -8.23
N ARG A 39 -9.25 -18.57 -8.18
CA ARG A 39 -9.36 -17.55 -9.23
C ARG A 39 -8.18 -16.60 -9.11
N GLY A 40 -7.28 -16.61 -10.09
CA GLY A 40 -6.08 -15.76 -10.12
C GLY A 40 -4.76 -16.52 -10.14
N ALA A 41 -4.74 -17.82 -9.85
CA ALA A 41 -3.59 -18.68 -10.11
C ALA A 41 -3.89 -19.57 -11.33
N ASN A 42 -2.88 -19.83 -12.15
CA ASN A 42 -2.94 -20.79 -13.24
C ASN A 42 -3.78 -22.00 -12.85
N GLU A 43 -4.77 -22.35 -13.70
CA GLU A 43 -5.71 -23.46 -13.53
C GLU A 43 -4.99 -24.81 -13.34
N GLN A 44 -4.37 -25.01 -12.21
CA GLN A 44 -4.08 -26.36 -11.74
C GLN A 44 -5.25 -26.78 -10.88
N ASP A 45 -6.18 -27.54 -11.50
CA ASP A 45 -7.16 -28.31 -10.76
C ASP A 45 -6.45 -29.09 -9.67
N ILE A 46 -6.50 -28.61 -8.44
CA ILE A 46 -6.17 -29.42 -7.28
C ILE A 46 -7.30 -30.45 -7.23
N SER A 47 -7.06 -31.60 -7.87
CA SER A 47 -8.08 -32.66 -7.91
C SER A 47 -8.37 -33.12 -6.49
N VAL A 48 -9.55 -32.80 -6.01
CA VAL A 48 -10.08 -33.17 -4.69
C VAL A 48 -10.33 -34.69 -4.61
N SER A 49 -10.12 -35.44 -5.69
CA SER A 49 -10.37 -36.87 -5.75
C SER A 49 -9.56 -37.71 -4.77
N ALA A 50 -8.39 -37.25 -4.32
CA ALA A 50 -7.58 -37.95 -3.31
C ALA A 50 -8.05 -37.72 -1.85
N TRP A 51 -8.98 -36.79 -1.62
CA TRP A 51 -9.34 -36.32 -0.27
C TRP A 51 -10.69 -36.86 0.23
N ARG A 52 -11.31 -37.80 -0.47
CA ARG A 52 -12.72 -38.15 -0.28
C ARG A 52 -13.07 -39.03 0.91
N THR A 53 -12.12 -39.48 1.72
CA THR A 53 -12.37 -40.62 2.61
C THR A 53 -12.07 -40.46 4.10
N SER A 54 -11.65 -39.31 4.62
CA SER A 54 -11.40 -39.15 6.07
C SER A 54 -12.15 -37.98 6.71
N ALA A 55 -12.50 -38.10 7.99
CA ALA A 55 -13.05 -37.01 8.81
C ALA A 55 -12.14 -35.79 8.81
N ASP A 56 -10.82 -35.99 8.79
CA ASP A 56 -9.80 -34.95 8.73
C ASP A 56 -9.90 -34.08 7.48
N SER A 57 -10.32 -34.66 6.34
CA SER A 57 -10.53 -33.90 5.09
C SER A 57 -11.74 -32.97 5.16
N ALA A 58 -12.76 -33.33 5.94
CA ALA A 58 -13.94 -32.49 6.17
C ALA A 58 -13.59 -31.33 7.10
N GLU A 59 -12.85 -31.58 8.18
CA GLU A 59 -12.37 -30.55 9.10
C GLU A 59 -11.42 -29.59 8.40
N TRP A 60 -10.50 -30.08 7.59
CA TRP A 60 -9.60 -29.24 6.81
C TRP A 60 -10.39 -28.28 5.88
N ARG A 61 -11.38 -28.79 5.15
CA ARG A 61 -12.24 -27.97 4.28
C ARG A 61 -13.01 -26.90 5.06
N ASP A 62 -13.56 -27.27 6.22
CA ASP A 62 -14.24 -26.33 7.11
C ASP A 62 -13.27 -25.21 7.56
N CYS A 63 -12.07 -25.58 8.00
CA CYS A 63 -11.03 -24.62 8.37
C CYS A 63 -10.68 -23.67 7.20
N MET A 64 -10.54 -24.18 5.99
CA MET A 64 -10.24 -23.37 4.80
C MET A 64 -11.39 -22.40 4.48
N VAL A 65 -12.61 -22.88 4.38
CA VAL A 65 -13.80 -22.05 4.07
C VAL A 65 -13.98 -20.96 5.13
N ARG A 66 -13.92 -21.32 6.39
CA ARG A 66 -14.08 -20.37 7.49
C ARG A 66 -12.91 -19.40 7.58
N GLY A 67 -11.68 -19.87 7.29
CA GLY A 67 -10.49 -19.02 7.24
C GLY A 67 -10.62 -17.93 6.18
N PHE A 68 -11.05 -18.27 4.96
CA PHE A 68 -11.30 -17.28 3.90
C PHE A 68 -12.47 -16.35 4.25
N ASN A 69 -13.53 -16.88 4.84
CA ASN A 69 -14.66 -16.06 5.31
C ASN A 69 -14.24 -15.11 6.44
N ALA A 70 -13.29 -15.49 7.29
CA ALA A 70 -12.73 -14.62 8.31
C ALA A 70 -11.87 -13.50 7.68
N LEU A 71 -11.06 -13.82 6.66
CA LEU A 71 -10.32 -12.79 5.90
C LEU A 71 -11.26 -11.77 5.25
N SER A 72 -12.36 -12.22 4.63
CA SER A 72 -13.32 -11.30 4.00
C SER A 72 -14.03 -10.36 4.98
N ARG A 73 -14.01 -10.69 6.28
CA ARG A 73 -14.55 -9.88 7.39
C ARG A 73 -13.47 -9.14 8.16
N ASP A 74 -12.23 -9.13 7.65
CA ASP A 74 -11.05 -8.55 8.29
C ASP A 74 -10.73 -9.15 9.69
N SER A 75 -11.19 -10.37 9.95
CA SER A 75 -10.93 -11.09 11.19
C SER A 75 -9.61 -11.87 11.13
N LEU A 76 -8.49 -11.14 11.06
CA LEU A 76 -7.15 -11.71 10.84
C LEU A 76 -6.76 -12.78 11.87
N ALA A 77 -7.10 -12.58 13.15
CA ALA A 77 -6.76 -13.53 14.22
C ALA A 77 -7.54 -14.85 14.09
N GLU A 78 -8.82 -14.80 13.69
CA GLU A 78 -9.63 -15.99 13.43
C GLU A 78 -9.12 -16.72 12.19
N ALA A 79 -8.84 -15.99 11.12
CA ALA A 79 -8.30 -16.55 9.87
C ALA A 79 -6.97 -17.28 10.13
N GLU A 80 -6.06 -16.66 10.85
CA GLU A 80 -4.77 -17.26 11.23
C GLU A 80 -4.94 -18.57 11.96
N LYS A 81 -5.77 -18.60 13.01
CA LYS A 81 -6.04 -19.81 13.81
C LYS A 81 -6.58 -20.93 12.94
N LEU A 82 -7.50 -20.63 12.03
CA LEU A 82 -8.10 -21.61 11.13
C LEU A 82 -7.09 -22.14 10.10
N PHE A 83 -6.27 -21.29 9.52
CA PHE A 83 -5.20 -21.70 8.60
C PHE A 83 -4.10 -22.50 9.30
N GLN A 84 -3.72 -22.13 10.53
CA GLN A 84 -2.78 -22.93 11.33
C GLN A 84 -3.36 -24.32 11.62
N ARG A 85 -4.66 -24.42 11.96
CA ARG A 85 -5.33 -25.71 12.15
C ARG A 85 -5.33 -26.52 10.84
N ALA A 86 -5.63 -25.90 9.70
CA ALA A 86 -5.56 -26.57 8.40
C ALA A 86 -4.18 -27.15 8.10
N LEU A 87 -3.10 -26.42 8.43
CA LEU A 87 -1.71 -26.91 8.28
C LEU A 87 -1.37 -28.08 9.22
N THR A 88 -1.93 -28.11 10.44
CA THR A 88 -1.70 -29.25 11.35
C THR A 88 -2.36 -30.53 10.85
N LEU A 89 -3.50 -30.43 10.16
CA LEU A 89 -4.21 -31.57 9.59
C LEU A 89 -3.46 -32.15 8.37
N PHE A 90 -2.96 -31.28 7.47
CA PHE A 90 -2.28 -31.69 6.25
C PHE A 90 -1.07 -30.78 5.94
N PRO A 91 0.07 -30.97 6.61
CA PRO A 91 1.22 -30.08 6.48
C PRO A 91 1.91 -30.14 5.11
N ASP A 92 1.86 -31.30 4.45
CA ASP A 92 2.58 -31.59 3.18
C ASP A 92 1.66 -31.63 1.96
N ALA A 93 0.38 -31.28 2.15
CA ALA A 93 -0.53 -31.23 1.03
C ALA A 93 -0.13 -30.14 0.02
N ALA A 94 -0.44 -30.36 -1.26
CA ALA A 94 -0.25 -29.35 -2.31
C ALA A 94 -0.97 -28.02 -1.95
N SER A 95 -2.10 -28.10 -1.20
CA SER A 95 -2.82 -26.96 -0.68
C SER A 95 -2.14 -26.23 0.49
N ALA A 96 -1.18 -26.86 1.17
CA ALA A 96 -0.45 -26.23 2.29
C ALA A 96 0.33 -24.98 1.82
N VAL A 97 0.76 -24.94 0.58
CA VAL A 97 1.40 -23.75 -0.03
C VAL A 97 0.43 -22.56 -0.02
N VAL A 98 -0.84 -22.77 -0.40
CA VAL A 98 -1.86 -21.73 -0.39
C VAL A 98 -2.13 -21.25 1.05
N VAL A 99 -2.18 -22.18 2.00
CA VAL A 99 -2.39 -21.83 3.41
C VAL A 99 -1.21 -21.02 3.96
N ARG A 100 0.04 -21.47 3.71
CA ARG A 100 1.24 -20.73 4.11
C ARG A 100 1.30 -19.34 3.47
N HIS A 101 0.93 -19.23 2.17
CA HIS A 101 0.87 -17.93 1.49
C HIS A 101 -0.11 -16.98 2.21
N ASN A 102 -1.32 -17.44 2.55
CA ASN A 102 -2.30 -16.62 3.27
C ASN A 102 -1.84 -16.25 4.69
N LEU A 103 -1.15 -17.14 5.40
CA LEU A 103 -0.52 -16.79 6.68
C LEU A 103 0.54 -15.69 6.52
N GLY A 104 1.36 -15.75 5.48
CA GLY A 104 2.29 -14.67 5.14
C GLY A 104 1.57 -13.34 4.87
N ARG A 105 0.45 -13.37 4.14
CA ARG A 105 -0.38 -12.17 3.89
C ARG A 105 -1.03 -11.62 5.16
N ILE A 106 -1.44 -12.48 6.09
CA ILE A 106 -1.91 -12.03 7.42
C ILE A 106 -0.78 -11.30 8.18
N SER A 107 0.45 -11.81 8.12
CA SER A 107 1.62 -11.13 8.71
C SER A 107 1.86 -9.78 8.04
N MET A 108 1.73 -9.68 6.70
CA MET A 108 1.78 -8.39 5.98
C MET A 108 0.71 -7.41 6.48
N ALA A 109 -0.52 -7.85 6.63
CA ALA A 109 -1.64 -7.00 7.08
C ALA A 109 -1.44 -6.47 8.50
N ARG A 110 -0.66 -7.19 9.33
CA ARG A 110 -0.23 -6.74 10.66
C ARG A 110 1.07 -5.92 10.64
N ALA A 111 1.58 -5.61 9.46
CA ALA A 111 2.89 -4.96 9.28
C ALA A 111 4.08 -5.76 9.84
N ASP A 112 3.92 -7.06 10.11
CA ASP A 112 5.03 -7.96 10.42
C ASP A 112 5.67 -8.47 9.12
N TYR A 113 6.33 -7.55 8.44
CA TYR A 113 6.98 -7.81 7.16
C TYR A 113 8.15 -8.79 7.28
N ALA A 114 8.77 -8.89 8.46
CA ALA A 114 9.89 -9.80 8.69
C ALA A 114 9.42 -11.26 8.67
N GLU A 115 8.35 -11.59 9.37
CA GLU A 115 7.77 -12.93 9.35
C GLU A 115 7.17 -13.25 7.98
N ALA A 116 6.49 -12.28 7.33
CA ALA A 116 5.97 -12.47 5.98
C ALA A 116 7.08 -12.83 4.98
N VAL A 117 8.20 -12.11 4.96
CA VAL A 117 9.36 -12.40 4.10
C VAL A 117 9.91 -13.81 4.33
N LYS A 118 10.00 -14.23 5.60
CA LYS A 118 10.46 -15.58 5.95
C LYS A 118 9.54 -16.64 5.36
N VAL A 119 8.23 -16.52 5.59
CA VAL A 119 7.23 -17.45 5.05
C VAL A 119 7.29 -17.51 3.52
N PHE A 120 7.30 -16.36 2.85
CA PHE A 120 7.37 -16.31 1.38
C PHE A 120 8.68 -16.88 0.84
N THR A 121 9.79 -16.66 1.55
CA THR A 121 11.08 -17.21 1.15
C THR A 121 11.09 -18.73 1.23
N GLU A 122 10.51 -19.32 2.26
CA GLU A 122 10.39 -20.79 2.36
C GLU A 122 9.50 -21.37 1.24
N ILE A 123 8.40 -20.69 0.92
CA ILE A 123 7.57 -21.11 -0.22
C ILE A 123 8.36 -21.06 -1.52
N LEU A 124 9.06 -19.96 -1.78
CA LEU A 124 9.79 -19.74 -3.05
C LEU A 124 11.04 -20.61 -3.21
N LYS A 125 11.59 -21.20 -2.13
CA LYS A 125 12.65 -22.22 -2.21
C LYS A 125 12.16 -23.51 -2.89
N VAL A 126 10.91 -23.88 -2.62
CA VAL A 126 10.30 -25.12 -3.14
C VAL A 126 9.52 -24.85 -4.42
N HIS A 127 8.90 -23.69 -4.50
CA HIS A 127 7.99 -23.26 -5.57
C HIS A 127 8.41 -21.91 -6.16
N PRO A 128 9.55 -21.85 -6.87
CA PRO A 128 10.07 -20.60 -7.45
C PRO A 128 9.17 -19.98 -8.53
N GLU A 129 8.25 -20.76 -9.10
CA GLU A 129 7.28 -20.36 -10.11
C GLU A 129 6.07 -19.60 -9.54
N ARG A 130 5.94 -19.51 -8.21
CA ARG A 130 4.82 -18.80 -7.56
C ARG A 130 5.02 -17.29 -7.63
N HIS A 131 4.56 -16.70 -8.73
CA HIS A 131 4.74 -15.26 -8.99
C HIS A 131 4.00 -14.38 -8.00
N GLU A 132 2.83 -14.78 -7.52
CA GLU A 132 2.04 -14.07 -6.51
C GLU A 132 2.80 -13.96 -5.18
N VAL A 133 3.43 -15.06 -4.75
CA VAL A 133 4.25 -15.08 -3.53
C VAL A 133 5.47 -14.19 -3.67
N ARG A 134 6.08 -14.15 -4.87
CA ARG A 134 7.23 -13.28 -5.17
C ARG A 134 6.82 -11.80 -5.17
N PHE A 135 5.64 -11.49 -5.70
CA PHE A 135 5.08 -10.14 -5.68
C PHE A 135 4.86 -9.65 -4.24
N ASP A 136 4.21 -10.48 -3.40
CA ASP A 136 3.98 -10.16 -1.99
C ASP A 136 5.31 -10.01 -1.23
N ARG A 137 6.33 -10.84 -1.53
CA ARG A 137 7.66 -10.71 -0.93
C ARG A 137 8.37 -9.42 -1.35
N ALA A 138 8.30 -9.05 -2.64
CA ALA A 138 8.83 -7.78 -3.14
C ALA A 138 8.18 -6.58 -2.43
N THR A 139 6.86 -6.64 -2.21
CA THR A 139 6.12 -5.64 -1.44
C THR A 139 6.64 -5.55 -0.01
N CYS A 140 6.82 -6.69 0.69
CA CYS A 140 7.39 -6.70 2.03
C CYS A 140 8.80 -6.10 2.10
N TYR A 141 9.65 -6.42 1.12
CA TYR A 141 10.99 -5.81 1.06
C TYR A 141 10.94 -4.30 0.87
N LEU A 142 10.01 -3.82 0.03
CA LEU A 142 9.81 -2.38 -0.18
C LEU A 142 9.39 -1.68 1.12
N GLU A 143 8.46 -2.28 1.88
CA GLU A 143 7.99 -1.77 3.17
C GLU A 143 9.09 -1.74 4.24
N GLN A 144 9.98 -2.74 4.24
CA GLN A 144 11.17 -2.75 5.08
C GLN A 144 12.24 -1.74 4.64
N GLY A 145 12.04 -1.02 3.53
CA GLY A 145 13.03 -0.11 2.95
C GLY A 145 14.14 -0.81 2.16
N ASN A 146 14.05 -2.13 1.95
CA ASN A 146 15.03 -2.94 1.24
C ASN A 146 14.78 -2.90 -0.29
N ALA A 147 14.83 -1.71 -0.90
CA ALA A 147 14.53 -1.52 -2.31
C ALA A 147 15.33 -2.43 -3.24
N ARG A 148 16.59 -2.75 -2.89
CA ARG A 148 17.45 -3.66 -3.67
C ARG A 148 16.88 -5.08 -3.75
N LEU A 149 16.38 -5.63 -2.63
CA LEU A 149 15.78 -6.97 -2.61
C LEU A 149 14.43 -6.98 -3.32
N ALA A 150 13.63 -5.92 -3.12
CA ALA A 150 12.39 -5.72 -3.85
C ALA A 150 12.63 -5.66 -5.37
N ARG A 151 13.68 -4.96 -5.81
CA ARG A 151 14.10 -4.88 -7.21
C ARG A 151 14.46 -6.25 -7.77
N ALA A 152 15.23 -7.06 -7.05
CA ALA A 152 15.60 -8.40 -7.49
C ALA A 152 14.40 -9.32 -7.75
N ASP A 153 13.41 -9.29 -6.85
CA ASP A 153 12.15 -10.03 -7.06
C ASP A 153 11.33 -9.45 -8.23
N MET A 154 11.31 -8.12 -8.37
CA MET A 154 10.60 -7.44 -9.46
C MET A 154 11.20 -7.77 -10.84
N ASP A 155 12.53 -7.84 -10.94
CA ASP A 155 13.21 -8.17 -12.20
C ASP A 155 12.84 -9.59 -12.67
N VAL A 156 12.72 -10.55 -11.74
CA VAL A 156 12.23 -11.91 -12.06
C VAL A 156 10.78 -11.87 -12.55
N LEU A 157 9.89 -11.09 -11.88
CA LEU A 157 8.49 -10.95 -12.27
C LEU A 157 8.35 -10.31 -13.66
N MET A 158 9.12 -9.27 -13.93
CA MET A 158 9.07 -8.58 -15.22
C MET A 158 9.60 -9.46 -16.37
N ALA A 159 10.64 -10.27 -16.12
CA ALA A 159 11.16 -11.23 -17.09
C ALA A 159 10.17 -12.37 -17.37
N ALA A 160 9.47 -12.86 -16.33
CA ALA A 160 8.49 -13.93 -16.47
C ALA A 160 7.18 -13.45 -17.12
N SER A 161 6.84 -12.16 -16.99
CA SER A 161 5.59 -11.56 -17.48
C SER A 161 4.35 -12.43 -17.16
N PRO A 162 4.14 -12.75 -15.88
CA PRO A 162 3.12 -13.72 -15.48
C PRO A 162 1.70 -13.21 -15.80
N THR A 163 0.86 -14.08 -16.36
CA THR A 163 -0.54 -13.78 -16.65
C THR A 163 -1.42 -13.81 -15.40
N SER A 164 -0.92 -14.38 -14.29
CA SER A 164 -1.61 -14.45 -13.00
C SER A 164 -1.61 -13.12 -12.22
N LEU A 165 -0.76 -12.17 -12.61
CA LEU A 165 -0.66 -10.84 -12.00
C LEU A 165 -1.13 -9.76 -12.97
N ASP A 166 -1.86 -8.78 -12.45
CA ASP A 166 -2.26 -7.62 -13.24
C ASP A 166 -1.01 -6.78 -13.60
N ARG A 167 -0.86 -6.49 -14.89
CA ARG A 167 0.24 -5.67 -15.40
C ARG A 167 0.30 -4.29 -14.73
N LYS A 168 -0.85 -3.71 -14.36
CA LYS A 168 -0.91 -2.40 -13.67
C LYS A 168 -0.29 -2.50 -12.28
N GLU A 169 -0.58 -3.58 -11.54
CA GLU A 169 0.00 -3.82 -10.21
C GLU A 169 1.51 -4.01 -10.29
N LEU A 170 2.00 -4.78 -11.27
CA LEU A 170 3.42 -4.97 -11.51
C LEU A 170 4.13 -3.64 -11.81
N LEU A 171 3.57 -2.83 -12.70
CA LEU A 171 4.12 -1.52 -13.06
C LEU A 171 4.09 -0.56 -11.87
N PHE A 172 3.00 -0.55 -11.10
CA PHE A 172 2.87 0.30 -9.92
C PHE A 172 3.91 -0.07 -8.83
N LEU A 173 4.09 -1.37 -8.55
CA LEU A 173 5.11 -1.83 -7.60
C LEU A 173 6.52 -1.49 -8.09
N ARG A 174 6.81 -1.67 -9.38
CA ARG A 174 8.11 -1.30 -9.98
C ARG A 174 8.37 0.20 -9.88
N ALA A 175 7.34 1.02 -10.11
CA ALA A 175 7.43 2.47 -9.92
C ALA A 175 7.72 2.83 -8.46
N ALA A 176 7.04 2.20 -7.51
CA ALA A 176 7.25 2.43 -6.09
C ALA A 176 8.69 2.08 -5.65
N ILE A 177 9.23 0.96 -6.15
CA ILE A 177 10.64 0.58 -5.94
C ILE A 177 11.56 1.65 -6.53
N SER A 178 11.29 2.09 -7.77
CA SER A 178 12.07 3.13 -8.46
C SER A 178 12.06 4.46 -7.70
N MET A 179 10.91 4.84 -7.11
CA MET A 179 10.82 6.01 -6.23
C MET A 179 11.74 5.92 -5.01
N LYS A 180 11.81 4.75 -4.36
CA LYS A 180 12.72 4.52 -3.23
C LYS A 180 14.19 4.60 -3.64
N GLU A 181 14.51 4.14 -4.83
CA GLU A 181 15.85 4.21 -5.40
C GLU A 181 16.18 5.59 -6.01
N ARG A 182 15.24 6.56 -5.95
CA ARG A 182 15.34 7.89 -6.55
C ARG A 182 15.48 7.87 -8.08
N LEU A 183 15.03 6.81 -8.72
CA LEU A 183 14.98 6.66 -10.17
C LEU A 183 13.66 7.25 -10.72
N TYR A 184 13.46 8.55 -10.48
CA TYR A 184 12.16 9.21 -10.71
C TYR A 184 11.66 9.12 -12.15
N ARG A 185 12.57 9.17 -13.14
CA ARG A 185 12.19 9.03 -14.56
C ARG A 185 11.69 7.64 -14.90
N ALA A 186 12.30 6.61 -14.31
CA ALA A 186 11.82 5.23 -14.48
C ALA A 186 10.46 5.04 -13.83
N ALA A 187 10.28 5.56 -12.60
CA ALA A 187 8.99 5.54 -11.92
C ALA A 187 7.90 6.25 -12.74
N LYS A 188 8.23 7.43 -13.29
CA LYS A 188 7.31 8.19 -14.16
C LYS A 188 6.84 7.37 -15.36
N ALA A 189 7.75 6.72 -16.09
CA ALA A 189 7.39 5.92 -17.25
C ALA A 189 6.41 4.78 -16.90
N ASP A 190 6.62 4.11 -15.78
CA ASP A 190 5.74 3.05 -15.31
C ASP A 190 4.36 3.59 -14.89
N LEU A 191 4.32 4.72 -14.16
CA LEU A 191 3.08 5.34 -13.70
C LEU A 191 2.26 5.91 -14.85
N GLU A 192 2.89 6.49 -15.88
CA GLU A 192 2.22 6.92 -17.10
C GLU A 192 1.55 5.75 -17.82
N GLU A 193 2.22 4.58 -17.86
CA GLU A 193 1.63 3.38 -18.43
C GLU A 193 0.46 2.85 -17.55
N VAL A 194 0.57 2.91 -16.21
CA VAL A 194 -0.55 2.59 -15.31
C VAL A 194 -1.75 3.49 -15.61
N LEU A 195 -1.53 4.80 -15.76
CA LEU A 195 -2.60 5.76 -16.05
C LEU A 195 -3.16 5.62 -17.48
N ARG A 196 -2.35 5.15 -18.43
CA ARG A 196 -2.86 4.80 -19.77
C ARG A 196 -3.82 3.61 -19.72
N LEU A 197 -3.55 2.63 -18.82
CA LEU A 197 -4.40 1.45 -18.62
C LEU A 197 -5.60 1.71 -17.69
N SER A 198 -5.48 2.68 -16.78
CA SER A 198 -6.50 3.03 -15.78
C SER A 198 -6.41 4.54 -15.49
N PRO A 199 -7.04 5.39 -16.32
CA PRO A 199 -6.91 6.85 -16.21
C PRO A 199 -7.43 7.44 -14.89
N GLU A 200 -8.36 6.76 -14.24
CA GLU A 200 -8.96 7.13 -12.95
C GLU A 200 -8.15 6.69 -11.73
N ASN A 201 -6.96 6.10 -11.91
CA ASN A 201 -6.14 5.63 -10.79
C ASN A 201 -5.54 6.81 -10.00
N VAL A 202 -6.24 7.20 -8.93
CA VAL A 202 -5.86 8.31 -8.04
C VAL A 202 -4.45 8.11 -7.47
N SER A 203 -4.13 6.90 -7.00
CA SER A 203 -2.83 6.62 -6.40
C SER A 203 -1.67 6.72 -7.39
N ALA A 204 -1.88 6.30 -8.65
CA ALA A 204 -0.86 6.47 -9.68
C ALA A 204 -0.67 7.96 -10.02
N SER A 205 -1.74 8.76 -10.06
CA SER A 205 -1.68 10.20 -10.28
C SER A 205 -0.95 10.92 -9.16
N LEU A 206 -1.21 10.55 -7.91
CA LEU A 206 -0.51 11.10 -6.72
C LEU A 206 0.97 10.76 -6.76
N LEU A 207 1.31 9.47 -6.96
CA LEU A 207 2.70 9.04 -6.98
C LEU A 207 3.49 9.65 -8.13
N LEU A 208 2.83 9.83 -9.30
CA LEU A 208 3.42 10.50 -10.46
C LEU A 208 3.67 11.98 -10.20
N SER A 209 2.76 12.68 -9.51
CA SER A 209 2.95 14.06 -9.09
C SER A 209 4.16 14.21 -8.14
N ILE A 210 4.32 13.25 -7.21
CA ILE A 210 5.49 13.21 -6.33
C ILE A 210 6.77 12.94 -7.15
N ALA A 211 6.72 12.05 -8.14
CA ALA A 211 7.86 11.77 -9.01
C ALA A 211 8.28 13.01 -9.80
N ASP A 212 7.31 13.76 -10.35
CA ASP A 212 7.56 15.02 -11.08
C ASP A 212 8.20 16.07 -10.14
N GLU A 213 7.68 16.26 -8.92
CA GLU A 213 8.29 17.17 -7.93
C GLU A 213 9.74 16.77 -7.61
N LYS A 214 10.00 15.49 -7.36
CA LYS A 214 11.33 14.99 -7.00
C LYS A 214 12.32 14.99 -8.17
N ASP A 215 11.84 14.89 -9.41
CA ASP A 215 12.65 15.04 -10.63
C ASP A 215 12.92 16.52 -10.98
N GLY A 216 12.48 17.47 -10.13
CA GLY A 216 12.71 18.91 -10.30
C GLY A 216 11.71 19.58 -11.24
N ARG A 217 10.51 19.02 -11.40
CA ARG A 217 9.42 19.53 -12.25
C ARG A 217 8.16 19.85 -11.43
N PRO A 218 8.26 20.76 -10.46
CA PRO A 218 7.14 21.04 -9.56
C PRO A 218 5.92 21.65 -10.26
N GLN A 219 6.11 22.30 -11.41
CA GLN A 219 4.98 22.84 -12.18
C GLN A 219 4.18 21.72 -12.85
N GLU A 220 4.83 20.70 -13.43
CA GLU A 220 4.14 19.52 -13.99
C GLU A 220 3.35 18.78 -12.90
N ALA A 221 3.95 18.64 -11.70
CA ALA A 221 3.27 18.07 -10.54
C ALA A 221 2.01 18.86 -10.16
N LEU A 222 2.10 20.19 -10.13
CA LEU A 222 0.99 21.07 -9.81
C LEU A 222 -0.15 20.95 -10.83
N ASP A 223 0.18 20.97 -12.13
CA ASP A 223 -0.81 20.85 -13.21
C ASP A 223 -1.55 19.51 -13.11
N ARG A 224 -0.84 18.42 -12.80
CA ARG A 224 -1.43 17.09 -12.60
C ARG A 224 -2.37 17.05 -11.40
N LEU A 225 -1.94 17.64 -10.27
CA LEU A 225 -2.79 17.73 -9.07
C LEU A 225 -4.03 18.59 -9.32
N ASN A 226 -3.95 19.63 -10.13
CA ASN A 226 -5.11 20.41 -10.52
C ASN A 226 -6.13 19.57 -11.30
N VAL A 227 -5.67 18.76 -12.25
CA VAL A 227 -6.53 17.84 -13.01
C VAL A 227 -7.14 16.79 -12.06
N LEU A 228 -6.33 16.20 -11.19
CA LEU A 228 -6.82 15.21 -10.22
C LEU A 228 -7.91 15.80 -9.30
N LEU A 229 -7.69 17.00 -8.76
CA LEU A 229 -8.65 17.66 -7.86
C LEU A 229 -9.91 18.20 -8.55
N GLN A 230 -9.89 18.38 -9.87
CA GLN A 230 -11.12 18.63 -10.63
C GLN A 230 -12.03 17.40 -10.65
N ALA A 231 -11.46 16.20 -10.76
CA ALA A 231 -12.21 14.93 -10.75
C ALA A 231 -12.51 14.44 -9.32
N HIS A 232 -11.59 14.68 -8.38
CA HIS A 232 -11.65 14.20 -7.00
C HIS A 232 -11.38 15.36 -6.00
N PRO A 233 -12.33 16.30 -5.83
CA PRO A 233 -12.11 17.52 -5.05
C PRO A 233 -11.92 17.29 -3.53
N GLU A 234 -12.28 16.10 -3.04
CA GLU A 234 -12.16 15.71 -1.63
C GLU A 234 -10.95 14.79 -1.36
N GLU A 235 -10.07 14.60 -2.35
CA GLU A 235 -8.86 13.81 -2.15
C GLU A 235 -7.86 14.57 -1.27
N VAL A 236 -7.86 14.25 0.02
CA VAL A 236 -7.07 14.96 1.05
C VAL A 236 -5.58 14.98 0.70
N GLN A 237 -5.07 13.89 0.17
CA GLN A 237 -3.64 13.78 -0.15
C GLN A 237 -3.25 14.66 -1.34
N ALA A 238 -4.12 14.78 -2.34
CA ALA A 238 -3.91 15.68 -3.46
C ALA A 238 -3.94 17.14 -3.00
N LEU A 239 -4.88 17.52 -2.11
CA LEU A 239 -4.95 18.86 -1.52
C LEU A 239 -3.65 19.18 -0.76
N VAL A 240 -3.17 18.26 0.07
CA VAL A 240 -1.92 18.44 0.82
C VAL A 240 -0.72 18.60 -0.09
N LEU A 241 -0.58 17.75 -1.11
CA LEU A 241 0.51 17.84 -2.08
C LEU A 241 0.48 19.14 -2.86
N ARG A 242 -0.71 19.59 -3.29
CA ARG A 242 -0.87 20.86 -3.99
C ARG A 242 -0.52 22.04 -3.08
N ALA A 243 -0.99 22.03 -1.85
CA ALA A 243 -0.66 23.05 -0.87
C ALA A 243 0.84 23.14 -0.58
N ASP A 244 1.53 21.98 -0.45
CA ASP A 244 2.99 21.95 -0.26
C ASP A 244 3.72 22.58 -1.46
N LEU A 245 3.29 22.27 -2.69
CA LEU A 245 3.86 22.86 -3.91
C LEU A 245 3.56 24.37 -4.03
N GLU A 246 2.32 24.79 -3.76
CA GLU A 246 1.94 26.21 -3.79
C GLU A 246 2.74 27.02 -2.73
N ALA A 247 2.92 26.46 -1.54
CA ALA A 247 3.79 27.07 -0.52
C ALA A 247 5.25 27.14 -0.97
N GLY A 248 5.74 26.12 -1.67
CA GLY A 248 7.07 26.10 -2.28
C GLY A 248 7.26 27.19 -3.34
N PHE A 249 6.21 27.55 -4.07
CA PHE A 249 6.18 28.68 -5.01
C PHE A 249 5.94 30.05 -4.32
N GLY A 250 5.79 30.08 -3.00
CA GLY A 250 5.49 31.32 -2.25
C GLY A 250 4.02 31.75 -2.34
N ARG A 251 3.13 30.91 -2.89
CA ARG A 251 1.69 31.20 -3.01
C ARG A 251 0.96 30.75 -1.76
N PHE A 252 1.30 31.37 -0.62
CA PHE A 252 0.84 30.93 0.70
C PHE A 252 -0.66 30.96 0.89
N GLU A 253 -1.38 31.91 0.28
CA GLU A 253 -2.85 31.96 0.40
C GLU A 253 -3.51 30.77 -0.33
N ALA A 254 -3.02 30.39 -1.50
CA ALA A 254 -3.52 29.20 -2.21
C ALA A 254 -3.26 27.93 -1.37
N ALA A 255 -2.05 27.78 -0.84
CA ALA A 255 -1.72 26.69 0.05
C ALA A 255 -2.62 26.61 1.29
N ARG A 256 -2.93 27.76 1.90
CA ARG A 256 -3.84 27.85 3.05
C ARG A 256 -5.24 27.34 2.73
N VAL A 257 -5.79 27.71 1.58
CA VAL A 257 -7.14 27.27 1.14
C VAL A 257 -7.22 25.75 1.02
N ASP A 258 -6.17 25.13 0.45
CA ASP A 258 -6.12 23.67 0.33
C ASP A 258 -5.99 22.99 1.68
N TYR A 259 -5.14 23.51 2.60
CA TYR A 259 -5.07 22.99 3.96
C TYR A 259 -6.36 23.22 4.75
N ASP A 260 -7.06 24.34 4.57
CA ASP A 260 -8.38 24.56 5.19
C ASP A 260 -9.36 23.47 4.76
N THR A 261 -9.37 23.12 3.47
CA THR A 261 -10.21 22.06 2.94
C THR A 261 -9.77 20.67 3.45
N ALA A 262 -8.48 20.37 3.46
CA ALA A 262 -7.94 19.11 3.96
C ALA A 262 -8.27 18.90 5.45
N ILE A 263 -8.15 19.94 6.28
CA ILE A 263 -8.52 19.88 7.71
C ILE A 263 -10.02 19.67 7.90
N ARG A 264 -10.86 20.27 7.07
CA ARG A 264 -12.31 20.07 7.14
C ARG A 264 -12.68 18.62 6.81
N LEU A 265 -11.97 17.98 5.89
CA LEU A 265 -12.19 16.58 5.45
C LEU A 265 -11.60 15.56 6.43
N ALA A 266 -10.45 15.86 7.02
CA ALA A 266 -9.71 14.97 7.92
C ALA A 266 -9.24 15.72 9.18
N PRO A 267 -10.18 16.17 10.04
CA PRO A 267 -9.85 17.02 11.18
C PRO A 267 -9.00 16.33 12.25
N GLU A 268 -8.98 14.99 12.27
CA GLU A 268 -8.16 14.21 13.22
C GLU A 268 -6.66 14.18 12.87
N GLN A 269 -6.28 14.53 11.64
CA GLN A 269 -4.90 14.50 11.19
C GLN A 269 -4.10 15.70 11.74
N ALA A 270 -3.38 15.49 12.83
CA ALA A 270 -2.62 16.54 13.54
C ALA A 270 -1.58 17.25 12.64
N ASP A 271 -1.02 16.54 11.67
CA ASP A 271 0.01 17.06 10.76
C ASP A 271 -0.50 18.19 9.84
N LEU A 272 -1.79 18.16 9.48
CA LEU A 272 -2.39 19.19 8.64
C LEU A 272 -2.34 20.57 9.32
N TYR A 273 -2.57 20.60 10.64
CA TYR A 273 -2.49 21.83 11.43
C TYR A 273 -1.07 22.37 11.48
N VAL A 274 -0.05 21.50 11.62
CA VAL A 274 1.37 21.91 11.59
C VAL A 274 1.72 22.54 10.24
N ARG A 275 1.29 21.89 9.13
CA ARG A 275 1.54 22.39 7.78
C ARG A 275 0.86 23.75 7.56
N ARG A 276 -0.42 23.88 7.94
CA ARG A 276 -1.14 25.16 7.84
C ARG A 276 -0.51 26.23 8.73
N ALA A 277 -0.09 25.89 9.96
CA ALA A 277 0.61 26.82 10.83
C ALA A 277 1.89 27.38 10.19
N SER A 278 2.68 26.54 9.54
CA SER A 278 3.88 26.98 8.80
C SER A 278 3.54 27.97 7.69
N VAL A 279 2.46 27.74 6.95
CA VAL A 279 1.98 28.68 5.92
C VAL A 279 1.46 29.98 6.56
N LEU A 280 0.69 29.89 7.64
CA LEU A 280 0.17 31.05 8.36
C LEU A 280 1.29 31.95 8.93
N LEU A 281 2.40 31.37 9.40
CA LEU A 281 3.59 32.13 9.82
C LEU A 281 4.17 32.93 8.65
N ARG A 282 4.24 32.32 7.46
CA ARG A 282 4.71 33.01 6.24
C ARG A 282 3.76 34.13 5.79
N CYS A 283 2.47 34.01 6.10
CA CYS A 283 1.47 35.07 5.87
C CYS A 283 1.46 36.14 6.99
N GLY A 284 2.29 36.00 8.03
CA GLY A 284 2.28 36.90 9.19
C GLY A 284 1.12 36.69 10.16
N ALA A 285 0.29 35.68 9.96
CA ALA A 285 -0.90 35.37 10.76
C ALA A 285 -0.56 34.60 12.05
N LYS A 286 0.36 35.12 12.86
CA LYS A 286 0.93 34.49 14.06
C LYS A 286 -0.12 33.97 15.04
N GLY A 287 -1.19 34.71 15.26
CA GLY A 287 -2.26 34.29 16.18
C GLY A 287 -3.04 33.05 15.70
N ALA A 288 -3.25 32.91 14.39
CA ALA A 288 -3.87 31.74 13.80
C ALA A 288 -2.88 30.56 13.80
N ALA A 289 -1.61 30.81 13.47
CA ALA A 289 -0.57 29.79 13.52
C ALA A 289 -0.42 29.17 14.92
N ARG A 290 -0.46 30.01 15.98
CA ARG A 290 -0.43 29.51 17.36
C ARG A 290 -1.61 28.58 17.67
N LYS A 291 -2.82 28.93 17.24
CA LYS A 291 -4.01 28.08 17.44
C LYS A 291 -3.84 26.71 16.77
N ASP A 292 -3.29 26.68 15.57
CA ASP A 292 -3.03 25.43 14.84
C ASP A 292 -1.95 24.59 15.53
N LEU A 293 -0.85 25.20 15.99
CA LEU A 293 0.18 24.47 16.73
C LEU A 293 -0.36 23.90 18.05
N ASP A 294 -1.19 24.66 18.77
CA ASP A 294 -1.82 24.18 19.99
C ASP A 294 -2.83 23.05 19.70
N GLU A 295 -3.53 23.08 18.56
CA GLU A 295 -4.40 22.00 18.10
C GLU A 295 -3.61 20.74 17.73
N ALA A 296 -2.50 20.89 17.04
CA ALA A 296 -1.60 19.78 16.70
C ALA A 296 -1.09 19.08 17.98
N VAL A 297 -0.75 19.85 19.02
CA VAL A 297 -0.34 19.31 20.32
C VAL A 297 -1.48 18.55 20.99
N ARG A 298 -2.71 19.10 21.00
CA ARG A 298 -3.90 18.43 21.55
C ARG A 298 -4.18 17.09 20.84
N ARG A 299 -3.82 16.98 19.55
CA ARG A 299 -3.96 15.77 18.74
C ARG A 299 -2.77 14.82 18.80
N GLY A 300 -1.84 15.05 19.73
CA GLY A 300 -0.77 14.10 20.05
C GLY A 300 0.60 14.41 19.47
N ILE A 301 0.81 15.52 18.75
CA ILE A 301 2.16 15.92 18.36
C ILE A 301 2.88 16.50 19.58
N PRO A 302 4.04 15.95 19.99
CA PRO A 302 4.77 16.49 21.13
C PRO A 302 5.17 17.96 20.89
N ARG A 303 4.93 18.83 21.88
CA ARG A 303 5.29 20.25 21.78
C ARG A 303 6.78 20.46 21.49
N SER A 304 7.62 19.58 22.00
CA SER A 304 9.07 19.59 21.72
C SER A 304 9.42 19.44 20.24
N ALA A 305 8.56 18.78 19.45
CA ALA A 305 8.75 18.64 18.00
C ALA A 305 8.39 19.92 17.22
N LEU A 306 7.72 20.88 17.87
CA LEU A 306 7.18 22.10 17.26
C LEU A 306 7.89 23.37 17.77
N LEU A 307 8.94 23.24 18.59
CA LEU A 307 9.61 24.39 19.24
C LEU A 307 10.04 25.45 18.23
N SER A 308 10.64 25.06 17.11
CA SER A 308 11.07 26.00 16.07
C SER A 308 9.93 26.86 15.52
N LEU A 309 8.74 26.27 15.36
CA LEU A 309 7.56 27.01 14.87
C LEU A 309 6.98 27.91 15.97
N TYR A 310 7.06 27.50 17.24
CA TYR A 310 6.67 28.36 18.36
C TYR A 310 7.61 29.54 18.56
N GLU A 311 8.89 29.39 18.22
CA GLU A 311 9.88 30.48 18.27
C GLU A 311 9.66 31.54 17.17
N GLU A 312 9.01 31.17 16.05
CA GLU A 312 8.68 32.11 14.98
C GLU A 312 7.42 32.95 15.29
N LEU A 313 6.66 32.61 16.33
CA LEU A 313 5.46 33.36 16.77
C LEU A 313 5.86 34.70 17.44
#